data_66256f12868fe0865233f0049a0e99d3
#
_entry.id   66256f12868fe0865233f0049a0e99d3
#
_cell.length_a   1.000
_cell.length_b   1.000
_cell.length_c   1.000
_cell.angle_alpha   90.00
_cell.angle_beta   90.00
_cell.angle_gamma   90.00
#
_symmetry.space_group_name_H-M   'P 1'
#
loop_
_entity.id
_entity.type
_entity.pdbx_description
1 polymer ?
#
loop_
_entity_poly.entity_id
_entity_poly.type
_entity_poly.pdbx_seq_one_letter_code
_entity_poly.pdbx_strand_id
1 'polypeptide(L)'
;TLQSCMSSMVSVGNSTLAAIAASTYKAEDADMLGAEAAYCALEDELQRYLDTYTRTHDYDEYHFDLDTIEHDPYVLISLLSALHEGEWTLSQVEGSLQMLFDRQYILTEDVVVEVRYRTVTRTDSEGNDYEVEVPYNYYICYVTLENFNLSHVPVYMMSEEQLSMYALYMSTLGNRPDLFPSSGYIGKYITNRPPEHEVPESYLDDETFAAILKEAEKYLGFP
;
A
#
# COMPACT_ATOMS: atom_id res chain seq x y z
N THR A 1 9.28 51.35 1.06
CA THR A 1 10.03 50.28 0.37
C THR A 1 10.41 49.15 1.31
N LEU A 2 10.92 49.45 2.52
CA LEU A 2 11.20 48.38 3.51
C LEU A 2 9.93 47.65 3.97
N GLN A 3 8.84 48.39 4.14
CA GLN A 3 7.53 47.84 4.52
C GLN A 3 6.94 46.91 3.47
N SER A 4 7.20 47.14 2.20
CA SER A 4 6.78 46.27 1.09
C SER A 4 7.55 44.94 1.07
N CYS A 5 8.86 44.97 1.37
CA CYS A 5 9.68 43.74 1.46
C CYS A 5 9.31 42.89 2.66
N MET A 6 9.03 43.50 3.85
CA MET A 6 8.57 42.78 5.04
C MET A 6 7.21 42.13 4.81
N SER A 7 6.28 42.80 4.14
CA SER A 7 4.97 42.24 3.81
C SER A 7 5.08 41.03 2.87
N SER A 8 6.00 41.07 1.90
CA SER A 8 6.25 39.96 0.97
C SER A 8 6.89 38.77 1.69
N MET A 9 7.84 39.00 2.60
CA MET A 9 8.48 37.93 3.38
C MET A 9 7.51 37.23 4.33
N VAL A 10 6.64 38.02 5.02
CA VAL A 10 5.59 37.45 5.87
C VAL A 10 4.58 36.62 5.04
N SER A 11 4.24 37.10 3.84
CA SER A 11 3.33 36.36 2.94
C SER A 11 3.95 35.05 2.43
N VAL A 12 5.24 35.05 2.07
CA VAL A 12 5.95 33.83 1.64
C VAL A 12 6.10 32.85 2.81
N GLY A 13 6.48 33.33 4.01
CA GLY A 13 6.58 32.49 5.19
C GLY A 13 5.24 31.84 5.58
N ASN A 14 4.15 32.59 5.53
CA ASN A 14 2.82 32.07 5.80
C ASN A 14 2.35 31.05 4.75
N SER A 15 2.67 31.26 3.47
CA SER A 15 2.31 30.31 2.41
C SER A 15 3.11 29.00 2.51
N THR A 16 4.38 29.09 2.91
CA THR A 16 5.23 27.91 3.11
C THR A 16 4.78 27.07 4.30
N LEU A 17 4.49 27.73 5.45
CA LEU A 17 3.94 27.06 6.63
C LEU A 17 2.57 26.44 6.36
N ALA A 18 1.72 27.11 5.61
CA ALA A 18 0.42 26.57 5.23
C ALA A 18 0.55 25.34 4.30
N ALA A 19 1.52 25.37 3.38
CA ALA A 19 1.80 24.22 2.50
C ALA A 19 2.33 23.02 3.27
N ILE A 20 3.26 23.23 4.22
CA ILE A 20 3.77 22.16 5.10
C ILE A 20 2.64 21.59 5.96
N ALA A 21 1.83 22.44 6.57
CA ALA A 21 0.70 22.00 7.40
C ALA A 21 -0.33 21.20 6.57
N ALA A 22 -0.56 21.58 5.32
CA ALA A 22 -1.48 20.87 4.42
C ALA A 22 -0.95 19.50 3.99
N SER A 23 0.38 19.33 3.91
CA SER A 23 1.03 18.09 3.47
C SER A 23 1.43 17.15 4.61
N THR A 24 1.18 17.53 5.87
CA THR A 24 1.48 16.72 7.05
C THR A 24 0.29 15.85 7.42
N TYR A 25 0.53 14.57 7.74
CA TYR A 25 -0.51 13.70 8.31
C TYR A 25 -1.04 14.31 9.62
N LYS A 26 -2.35 14.23 9.81
CA LYS A 26 -3.03 14.81 10.97
C LYS A 26 -3.54 13.77 11.96
N ALA A 27 -3.59 12.50 11.53
CA ALA A 27 -3.93 11.41 12.43
C ALA A 27 -2.81 11.19 13.45
N GLU A 28 -3.18 10.72 14.62
CA GLU A 28 -2.22 10.40 15.68
C GLU A 28 -1.34 9.20 15.28
N ASP A 29 -0.10 9.17 15.76
CA ASP A 29 0.84 8.08 15.46
C ASP A 29 0.27 6.70 15.82
N ALA A 30 -0.42 6.62 16.97
CA ALA A 30 -1.02 5.37 17.41
C ALA A 30 -2.09 4.86 16.45
N ASP A 31 -2.87 5.74 15.82
CA ASP A 31 -3.88 5.38 14.85
C ASP A 31 -3.25 4.96 13.52
N MET A 32 -2.22 5.68 13.06
CA MET A 32 -1.50 5.34 11.83
C MET A 32 -0.77 3.99 11.94
N LEU A 33 -0.04 3.77 13.04
CA LEU A 33 0.63 2.49 13.29
C LEU A 33 -0.36 1.36 13.52
N GLY A 34 -1.51 1.67 14.15
CA GLY A 34 -2.60 0.72 14.33
C GLY A 34 -3.26 0.31 13.01
N ALA A 35 -3.46 1.25 12.09
CA ALA A 35 -4.01 0.98 10.76
C ALA A 35 -3.06 0.10 9.93
N GLU A 36 -1.77 0.39 9.96
CA GLU A 36 -0.75 -0.44 9.33
C GLU A 36 -0.74 -1.86 9.90
N ALA A 37 -0.74 -1.99 11.23
CA ALA A 37 -0.77 -3.30 11.87
C ALA A 37 -2.05 -4.09 11.54
N ALA A 38 -3.20 -3.41 11.43
CA ALA A 38 -4.46 -4.03 11.04
C ALA A 38 -4.43 -4.50 9.58
N TYR A 39 -3.81 -3.73 8.69
CA TYR A 39 -3.67 -4.13 7.28
C TYR A 39 -2.72 -5.32 7.13
N CYS A 40 -1.57 -5.31 7.80
CA CYS A 40 -0.66 -6.46 7.86
C CYS A 40 -1.37 -7.72 8.41
N ALA A 41 -2.28 -7.57 9.37
CA ALA A 41 -3.04 -8.70 9.89
C ALA A 41 -3.98 -9.34 8.84
N LEU A 42 -4.58 -8.53 7.95
CA LEU A 42 -5.36 -9.03 6.81
C LEU A 42 -4.46 -9.78 5.80
N GLU A 43 -3.27 -9.25 5.52
CA GLU A 43 -2.27 -9.89 4.65
C GLU A 43 -1.79 -11.23 5.25
N ASP A 44 -1.52 -11.27 6.56
CA ASP A 44 -1.15 -12.48 7.28
C ASP A 44 -2.28 -13.54 7.26
N GLU A 45 -3.54 -13.12 7.28
CA GLU A 45 -4.69 -14.02 7.18
C GLU A 45 -4.80 -14.61 5.77
N LEU A 46 -4.66 -13.79 4.72
CA LEU A 46 -4.63 -14.24 3.33
C LEU A 46 -3.47 -15.21 3.08
N GLN A 47 -2.27 -14.87 3.56
CA GLN A 47 -1.10 -15.75 3.44
C GLN A 47 -1.34 -17.10 4.12
N ARG A 48 -1.87 -17.10 5.34
CA ARG A 48 -2.21 -18.35 6.05
C ARG A 48 -3.28 -19.17 5.34
N TYR A 49 -4.27 -18.52 4.74
CA TYR A 49 -5.29 -19.20 3.93
C TYR A 49 -4.63 -19.94 2.76
N LEU A 50 -3.77 -19.28 2.00
CA LEU A 50 -3.06 -19.87 0.86
C LEU A 50 -2.10 -20.97 1.29
N ASP A 51 -1.34 -20.78 2.37
CA ASP A 51 -0.40 -21.78 2.90
C ASP A 51 -1.08 -23.06 3.37
N THR A 52 -2.34 -22.97 3.74
CA THR A 52 -3.12 -24.11 4.23
C THR A 52 -4.09 -24.67 3.19
N TYR A 53 -4.16 -24.08 2.02
CA TYR A 53 -5.18 -24.33 1.00
C TYR A 53 -5.33 -25.82 0.66
N THR A 54 -4.23 -26.49 0.32
CA THR A 54 -4.23 -27.93 -0.03
C THR A 54 -4.60 -28.87 1.13
N ARG A 55 -4.56 -28.37 2.36
CA ARG A 55 -4.97 -29.16 3.55
C ARG A 55 -6.44 -28.97 3.90
N THR A 56 -7.03 -27.87 3.47
CA THR A 56 -8.42 -27.49 3.78
C THR A 56 -9.38 -27.80 2.64
N HIS A 57 -8.87 -28.11 1.46
CA HIS A 57 -9.63 -28.47 0.27
C HIS A 57 -9.23 -29.86 -0.21
N ASP A 58 -10.17 -30.57 -0.83
CA ASP A 58 -10.00 -31.96 -1.27
C ASP A 58 -10.18 -32.04 -2.79
N TYR A 59 -9.16 -31.57 -3.52
CA TYR A 59 -9.05 -31.69 -4.96
C TYR A 59 -7.92 -32.65 -5.33
N ASP A 60 -7.98 -33.26 -6.51
CA ASP A 60 -6.97 -34.22 -6.97
C ASP A 60 -5.67 -33.53 -7.44
N GLU A 61 -5.78 -32.30 -7.94
CA GLU A 61 -4.66 -31.54 -8.47
C GLU A 61 -4.84 -30.04 -8.19
N TYR A 62 -3.73 -29.32 -7.90
CA TYR A 62 -3.72 -27.91 -7.61
C TYR A 62 -2.71 -27.15 -8.47
N HIS A 63 -3.12 -26.03 -9.03
CA HIS A 63 -2.27 -25.08 -9.71
C HIS A 63 -2.37 -23.72 -9.04
N PHE A 64 -1.23 -23.19 -8.61
CA PHE A 64 -1.14 -21.89 -7.96
C PHE A 64 -0.42 -20.88 -8.86
N ASP A 65 -1.04 -19.71 -9.05
CA ASP A 65 -0.46 -18.53 -9.68
C ASP A 65 -0.67 -17.36 -8.72
N LEU A 66 0.32 -17.07 -7.90
CA LEU A 66 0.19 -16.17 -6.76
C LEU A 66 1.17 -15.03 -6.85
N ASP A 67 0.66 -13.80 -6.91
CA ASP A 67 1.44 -12.61 -6.70
C ASP A 67 1.90 -12.49 -5.25
N THR A 68 2.93 -11.68 -5.01
CA THR A 68 3.45 -11.39 -3.67
C THR A 68 2.43 -10.60 -2.86
N ILE A 69 2.21 -11.03 -1.61
CA ILE A 69 1.38 -10.31 -0.65
C ILE A 69 2.27 -9.28 0.03
N GLU A 70 2.15 -8.04 -0.39
CA GLU A 70 2.91 -6.91 0.14
C GLU A 70 2.26 -5.57 -0.20
N HIS A 71 2.44 -4.57 0.65
CA HIS A 71 2.09 -3.18 0.37
C HIS A 71 3.17 -2.23 0.93
N ASP A 72 3.08 -0.95 0.61
CA ASP A 72 3.91 0.07 1.24
C ASP A 72 3.09 0.88 2.24
N PRO A 73 3.53 1.01 3.51
CA PRO A 73 2.79 1.68 4.57
C PRO A 73 2.52 3.15 4.28
N TYR A 74 3.42 3.87 3.60
CA TYR A 74 3.15 5.27 3.22
C TYR A 74 2.06 5.39 2.16
N VAL A 75 1.93 4.41 1.27
CA VAL A 75 0.81 4.35 0.33
C VAL A 75 -0.49 4.19 1.10
N LEU A 76 -0.55 3.25 2.05
CA LEU A 76 -1.73 3.00 2.86
C LEU A 76 -2.15 4.23 3.67
N ILE A 77 -1.22 4.83 4.43
CA ILE A 77 -1.54 5.99 5.29
C ILE A 77 -1.89 7.23 4.46
N SER A 78 -1.22 7.45 3.32
CA SER A 78 -1.57 8.54 2.40
C SER A 78 -2.97 8.36 1.81
N LEU A 79 -3.34 7.12 1.46
CA LEU A 79 -4.69 6.77 1.00
C LEU A 79 -5.76 7.06 2.06
N LEU A 80 -5.57 6.55 3.26
CA LEU A 80 -6.49 6.77 4.38
C LEU A 80 -6.62 8.26 4.71
N SER A 81 -5.50 8.99 4.74
CA SER A 81 -5.50 10.42 5.02
C SER A 81 -6.21 11.23 3.93
N ALA A 82 -6.10 10.84 2.67
CA ALA A 82 -6.81 11.50 1.58
C ALA A 82 -8.31 11.14 1.58
N LEU A 83 -8.67 9.89 1.84
CA LEU A 83 -10.06 9.43 1.90
C LEU A 83 -10.86 10.07 3.05
N HIS A 84 -10.20 10.29 4.20
CA HIS A 84 -10.81 10.82 5.41
C HIS A 84 -10.49 12.32 5.64
N GLU A 85 -10.01 13.01 4.60
CA GLU A 85 -9.76 14.46 4.60
C GLU A 85 -8.81 14.94 5.71
N GLY A 86 -7.91 14.05 6.15
CA GLY A 86 -6.77 14.35 7.01
C GLY A 86 -6.82 13.77 8.40
N GLU A 87 -7.77 14.13 9.26
CA GLU A 87 -7.83 13.67 10.66
C GLU A 87 -8.76 12.46 10.78
N TRP A 88 -8.25 11.36 11.33
CA TRP A 88 -9.00 10.12 11.50
C TRP A 88 -8.44 9.29 12.65
N THR A 89 -9.26 8.38 13.17
CA THR A 89 -8.87 7.35 14.15
C THR A 89 -8.95 5.96 13.53
N LEU A 90 -8.24 4.99 14.12
CA LEU A 90 -8.26 3.60 13.65
C LEU A 90 -9.69 3.06 13.47
N SER A 91 -10.57 3.30 14.44
CA SER A 91 -11.96 2.82 14.39
C SER A 91 -12.80 3.43 13.25
N GLN A 92 -12.45 4.62 12.80
CA GLN A 92 -13.12 5.26 11.66
C GLN A 92 -12.69 4.69 10.32
N VAL A 93 -11.48 4.13 10.24
CA VAL A 93 -10.90 3.65 8.98
C VAL A 93 -10.98 2.13 8.79
N GLU A 94 -11.46 1.36 9.76
CA GLU A 94 -11.57 -0.10 9.66
C GLU A 94 -12.27 -0.57 8.38
N GLY A 95 -13.40 0.07 8.03
CA GLY A 95 -14.11 -0.22 6.79
C GLY A 95 -13.32 0.14 5.52
N SER A 96 -12.49 1.19 5.60
CA SER A 96 -11.62 1.60 4.49
C SER A 96 -10.44 0.63 4.34
N LEU A 97 -9.89 0.12 5.43
CA LEU A 97 -8.83 -0.90 5.39
C LEU A 97 -9.31 -2.16 4.66
N GLN A 98 -10.47 -2.68 5.03
CA GLN A 98 -11.05 -3.85 4.36
C GLN A 98 -11.35 -3.58 2.88
N MET A 99 -11.95 -2.42 2.57
CA MET A 99 -12.25 -2.04 1.19
C MET A 99 -10.98 -1.91 0.33
N LEU A 100 -9.90 -1.34 0.87
CA LEU A 100 -8.61 -1.22 0.18
C LEU A 100 -7.98 -2.59 -0.04
N PHE A 101 -8.04 -3.46 0.97
CA PHE A 101 -7.56 -4.84 0.90
C PHE A 101 -8.29 -5.63 -0.20
N ASP A 102 -9.63 -5.58 -0.23
CA ASP A 102 -10.45 -6.28 -1.23
C ASP A 102 -10.21 -5.75 -2.67
N ARG A 103 -9.71 -4.51 -2.80
CA ARG A 103 -9.35 -3.93 -4.11
C ARG A 103 -7.93 -4.22 -4.52
N GLN A 104 -7.03 -4.40 -3.56
CA GLN A 104 -5.64 -4.75 -3.83
C GLN A 104 -5.50 -6.23 -4.15
N TYR A 105 -6.13 -7.11 -3.37
CA TYR A 105 -5.97 -8.56 -3.50
C TYR A 105 -7.21 -9.20 -4.11
N ILE A 106 -7.06 -9.75 -5.32
CA ILE A 106 -8.13 -10.44 -6.04
C ILE A 106 -7.77 -11.92 -6.07
N LEU A 107 -8.45 -12.70 -5.22
CA LEU A 107 -8.31 -14.14 -5.17
C LEU A 107 -9.39 -14.78 -6.05
N THR A 108 -8.96 -15.64 -6.97
CA THR A 108 -9.84 -16.41 -7.86
C THR A 108 -9.56 -17.89 -7.69
N GLU A 109 -10.62 -18.68 -7.57
CA GLU A 109 -10.58 -20.13 -7.40
C GLU A 109 -11.46 -20.80 -8.47
N ASP A 110 -10.85 -21.48 -9.41
CA ASP A 110 -11.54 -22.17 -10.50
C ASP A 110 -11.34 -23.67 -10.41
N VAL A 111 -12.42 -24.45 -10.45
CA VAL A 111 -12.38 -25.90 -10.40
C VAL A 111 -12.82 -26.49 -11.73
N VAL A 112 -11.92 -27.21 -12.39
CA VAL A 112 -12.18 -27.96 -13.61
C VAL A 112 -12.36 -29.42 -13.27
N VAL A 113 -13.41 -30.06 -13.83
CA VAL A 113 -13.69 -31.47 -13.63
C VAL A 113 -13.39 -32.23 -14.93
N GLU A 114 -12.47 -33.17 -14.86
CA GLU A 114 -12.16 -34.12 -15.96
C GLU A 114 -12.73 -35.48 -15.63
N VAL A 115 -13.26 -36.17 -16.64
CA VAL A 115 -13.59 -37.59 -16.52
C VAL A 115 -12.37 -38.42 -16.88
N ARG A 116 -11.81 -39.08 -15.90
CA ARG A 116 -10.70 -40.02 -16.06
C ARG A 116 -11.18 -41.45 -15.87
N TYR A 117 -10.41 -42.42 -16.31
CA TYR A 117 -10.75 -43.85 -16.19
C TYR A 117 -9.69 -44.56 -15.38
N ARG A 118 -10.15 -45.47 -14.51
CA ARG A 118 -9.27 -46.35 -13.73
C ARG A 118 -9.67 -47.79 -13.92
N THR A 119 -8.67 -48.67 -14.02
CA THR A 119 -8.87 -50.10 -14.06
C THR A 119 -9.20 -50.63 -12.69
N VAL A 120 -10.31 -51.37 -12.57
CA VAL A 120 -10.69 -52.08 -11.34
C VAL A 120 -10.88 -53.57 -11.69
N THR A 121 -10.36 -54.41 -10.84
CA THR A 121 -10.57 -55.86 -10.93
C THR A 121 -11.94 -56.19 -10.37
N ARG A 122 -12.74 -56.96 -11.09
CA ARG A 122 -14.01 -57.54 -10.64
C ARG A 122 -13.96 -59.04 -10.79
N THR A 123 -14.64 -59.75 -9.91
CA THR A 123 -14.76 -61.19 -9.95
C THR A 123 -16.14 -61.58 -10.48
N ASP A 124 -16.19 -62.47 -11.49
CA ASP A 124 -17.45 -63.00 -12.01
C ASP A 124 -18.10 -64.04 -11.05
N SER A 125 -19.29 -64.52 -11.44
CA SER A 125 -20.02 -65.53 -10.64
C SER A 125 -19.35 -66.91 -10.60
N GLU A 126 -18.36 -67.15 -11.45
CA GLU A 126 -17.58 -68.39 -11.56
C GLU A 126 -16.24 -68.30 -10.81
N GLY A 127 -15.93 -67.11 -10.21
CA GLY A 127 -14.71 -66.87 -9.43
C GLY A 127 -13.52 -66.43 -10.26
N ASN A 128 -13.70 -66.03 -11.53
CA ASN A 128 -12.64 -65.52 -12.37
C ASN A 128 -12.55 -64.01 -12.26
N ASP A 129 -11.33 -63.50 -12.14
CA ASP A 129 -11.06 -62.08 -12.10
C ASP A 129 -10.95 -61.50 -13.52
N TYR A 130 -11.59 -60.38 -13.76
CA TYR A 130 -11.51 -59.59 -14.99
C TYR A 130 -11.35 -58.10 -14.70
N GLU A 131 -10.67 -57.39 -15.58
CA GLU A 131 -10.44 -55.93 -15.45
C GLU A 131 -11.53 -55.17 -16.21
N VAL A 132 -11.99 -54.07 -15.55
CA VAL A 132 -12.99 -53.12 -16.12
C VAL A 132 -12.50 -51.70 -15.94
N GLU A 133 -12.58 -50.89 -16.96
CA GLU A 133 -12.37 -49.46 -16.85
C GLU A 133 -13.62 -48.80 -16.31
N VAL A 134 -13.48 -48.07 -15.20
CA VAL A 134 -14.55 -47.31 -14.57
C VAL A 134 -14.25 -45.82 -14.62
N PRO A 135 -15.17 -44.99 -15.09
CA PRO A 135 -15.00 -43.55 -15.07
C PRO A 135 -15.05 -43.03 -13.64
N TYR A 136 -14.26 -41.98 -13.38
CA TYR A 136 -14.32 -41.18 -12.14
C TYR A 136 -14.06 -39.71 -12.46
N ASN A 137 -14.57 -38.83 -11.62
CA ASN A 137 -14.29 -37.40 -11.73
C ASN A 137 -12.91 -37.11 -11.10
N TYR A 138 -12.12 -36.33 -11.82
CA TYR A 138 -10.85 -35.82 -11.37
C TYR A 138 -10.96 -34.29 -11.30
N TYR A 139 -10.72 -33.72 -10.11
CA TYR A 139 -10.91 -32.31 -9.83
C TYR A 139 -9.58 -31.61 -9.85
N ILE A 140 -9.45 -30.59 -10.71
CA ILE A 140 -8.26 -29.74 -10.83
C ILE A 140 -8.64 -28.35 -10.38
N CYS A 141 -7.98 -27.85 -9.34
CA CYS A 141 -8.22 -26.52 -8.78
C CYS A 141 -7.11 -25.55 -9.22
N TYR A 142 -7.51 -24.43 -9.79
CA TYR A 142 -6.64 -23.30 -10.13
C TYR A 142 -6.88 -22.19 -9.14
N VAL A 143 -5.84 -21.80 -8.42
CA VAL A 143 -5.87 -20.72 -7.43
C VAL A 143 -4.99 -19.60 -7.94
N THR A 144 -5.59 -18.45 -8.22
CA THR A 144 -4.88 -17.24 -8.70
C THR A 144 -5.05 -16.13 -7.71
N LEU A 145 -3.96 -15.51 -7.28
CA LEU A 145 -3.96 -14.28 -6.50
C LEU A 145 -3.32 -13.16 -7.32
N GLU A 146 -4.09 -12.12 -7.60
CA GLU A 146 -3.58 -10.90 -8.22
C GLU A 146 -3.38 -9.83 -7.15
N ASN A 147 -2.18 -9.23 -7.09
CA ASN A 147 -1.90 -8.02 -6.29
C ASN A 147 -1.96 -6.79 -7.20
N PHE A 148 -3.09 -6.12 -7.19
CA PHE A 148 -3.30 -4.86 -7.89
C PHE A 148 -2.67 -3.70 -7.12
N ASN A 149 -1.40 -3.64 -6.98
CA ASN A 149 -0.60 -2.70 -6.21
C ASN A 149 -1.38 -1.51 -5.62
N LEU A 150 -1.40 -1.39 -4.30
CA LEU A 150 -2.22 -0.41 -3.57
C LEU A 150 -2.08 1.03 -4.09
N SER A 151 -0.92 1.39 -4.64
CA SER A 151 -0.66 2.72 -5.23
C SER A 151 -1.52 3.03 -6.47
N HIS A 152 -2.08 2.03 -7.14
CA HIS A 152 -2.93 2.21 -8.31
C HIS A 152 -4.42 2.35 -7.94
N VAL A 153 -4.83 1.89 -6.77
CA VAL A 153 -6.23 1.90 -6.30
C VAL A 153 -6.85 3.30 -6.29
N PRO A 154 -6.12 4.38 -5.88
CA PRO A 154 -6.69 5.73 -5.80
C PRO A 154 -7.37 6.21 -7.07
N VAL A 155 -6.79 5.93 -8.22
CA VAL A 155 -7.29 6.39 -9.54
C VAL A 155 -8.71 5.90 -9.83
N TYR A 156 -9.11 4.78 -9.24
CA TYR A 156 -10.40 4.14 -9.50
C TYR A 156 -11.49 4.48 -8.48
N MET A 157 -11.14 5.21 -7.39
CA MET A 157 -12.09 5.41 -6.31
C MET A 157 -12.11 6.81 -5.70
N MET A 158 -11.09 7.63 -5.96
CA MET A 158 -10.95 8.95 -5.35
C MET A 158 -11.47 10.07 -6.26
N SER A 159 -11.98 11.15 -5.66
CA SER A 159 -12.25 12.40 -6.35
C SER A 159 -10.94 13.09 -6.77
N GLU A 160 -11.03 14.11 -7.64
CA GLU A 160 -9.85 14.89 -8.05
C GLU A 160 -9.16 15.57 -6.86
N GLU A 161 -9.94 16.06 -5.89
CA GLU A 161 -9.43 16.68 -4.67
C GLU A 161 -8.71 15.64 -3.79
N GLN A 162 -9.29 14.46 -3.62
CA GLN A 162 -8.68 13.36 -2.86
C GLN A 162 -7.40 12.86 -3.54
N LEU A 163 -7.40 12.72 -4.87
CA LEU A 163 -6.20 12.35 -5.64
C LEU A 163 -5.08 13.40 -5.48
N SER A 164 -5.43 14.69 -5.49
CA SER A 164 -4.49 15.77 -5.28
C SER A 164 -3.89 15.72 -3.88
N MET A 165 -4.70 15.43 -2.85
CA MET A 165 -4.24 15.26 -1.47
C MET A 165 -3.38 14.01 -1.32
N TYR A 166 -3.77 12.89 -1.91
CA TYR A 166 -2.97 11.68 -1.94
C TYR A 166 -1.59 11.92 -2.56
N ALA A 167 -1.54 12.56 -3.73
CA ALA A 167 -0.29 12.91 -4.40
C ALA A 167 0.59 13.83 -3.54
N LEU A 168 -0.03 14.78 -2.82
CA LEU A 168 0.67 15.67 -1.91
C LEU A 168 1.27 14.90 -0.72
N TYR A 169 0.51 14.02 -0.08
CA TYR A 169 1.01 13.17 1.00
C TYR A 169 2.14 12.25 0.52
N MET A 170 1.98 11.61 -0.64
CA MET A 170 3.02 10.75 -1.21
C MET A 170 4.30 11.53 -1.55
N SER A 171 4.18 12.80 -1.99
CA SER A 171 5.34 13.63 -2.32
C SER A 171 6.16 14.07 -1.10
N THR A 172 5.56 14.06 0.09
CA THR A 172 6.17 14.51 1.35
C THR A 172 6.31 13.41 2.38
N LEU A 173 5.76 12.21 2.12
CA LEU A 173 5.55 11.15 3.11
C LEU A 173 4.81 11.67 4.36
N GLY A 174 3.88 12.60 4.15
CA GLY A 174 3.17 13.29 5.21
C GLY A 174 4.07 14.06 6.19
N ASN A 175 5.27 14.44 5.76
CA ASN A 175 6.35 15.01 6.57
C ASN A 175 6.75 14.15 7.79
N ARG A 176 6.56 12.83 7.67
CA ARG A 176 6.83 11.85 8.72
C ARG A 176 7.64 10.66 8.17
N PRO A 177 8.85 10.90 7.62
CA PRO A 177 9.70 9.82 7.10
C PRO A 177 10.20 8.85 8.19
N ASP A 178 10.03 9.22 9.45
CA ASP A 178 10.37 8.44 10.64
C ASP A 178 9.32 7.35 10.97
N LEU A 179 8.10 7.48 10.47
CA LEU A 179 6.97 6.64 10.87
C LEU A 179 7.15 5.17 10.44
N PHE A 180 7.66 4.95 9.21
CA PHE A 180 7.89 3.62 8.64
C PHE A 180 9.28 3.52 8.02
N PRO A 181 10.33 3.35 8.82
CA PRO A 181 11.72 3.40 8.35
C PRO A 181 12.11 2.28 7.36
N SER A 182 11.34 1.21 7.27
CA SER A 182 11.55 0.10 6.33
C SER A 182 10.89 0.29 4.96
N SER A 183 10.09 1.35 4.77
CA SER A 183 9.39 1.60 3.51
C SER A 183 10.36 1.82 2.34
N GLY A 184 10.02 1.25 1.18
CA GLY A 184 10.76 1.43 -0.08
C GLY A 184 10.78 2.88 -0.58
N TYR A 185 9.84 3.72 -0.13
CA TYR A 185 9.78 5.14 -0.51
C TYR A 185 10.82 6.01 0.21
N ILE A 186 11.25 5.65 1.42
CA ILE A 186 12.27 6.41 2.17
C ILE A 186 13.56 6.54 1.37
N GLY A 187 14.03 5.45 0.75
CA GLY A 187 15.23 5.48 -0.08
C GLY A 187 15.15 6.44 -1.26
N LYS A 188 13.98 6.62 -1.85
CA LYS A 188 13.76 7.57 -2.96
C LYS A 188 13.84 9.02 -2.51
N TYR A 189 13.34 9.34 -1.33
CA TYR A 189 13.29 10.72 -0.83
C TYR A 189 14.59 11.14 -0.17
N ILE A 190 15.30 10.23 0.49
CA ILE A 190 16.62 10.51 1.08
C ILE A 190 17.69 10.66 -0.02
N THR A 191 17.57 9.93 -1.13
CA THR A 191 18.52 10.03 -2.26
C THR A 191 18.24 11.19 -3.20
N ASN A 192 17.01 11.64 -3.28
CA ASN A 192 16.62 12.88 -3.96
C ASN A 192 16.80 14.06 -2.99
N ARG A 193 18.01 14.30 -2.51
CA ARG A 193 18.33 15.63 -1.98
C ARG A 193 17.87 16.65 -3.01
N PRO A 194 17.10 17.70 -2.60
CA PRO A 194 16.91 18.84 -3.48
C PRO A 194 18.30 19.22 -4.01
N PRO A 195 18.45 19.52 -5.31
CA PRO A 195 19.74 19.96 -5.82
C PRO A 195 20.22 21.05 -4.87
N GLU A 196 21.47 20.95 -4.41
CA GLU A 196 22.09 22.01 -3.62
C GLU A 196 21.84 23.30 -4.37
N HIS A 197 20.91 24.09 -3.89
CA HIS A 197 20.69 25.43 -4.43
C HIS A 197 21.88 26.23 -3.97
N GLU A 198 22.85 26.46 -4.88
CA GLU A 198 23.85 27.48 -4.65
C GLU A 198 23.10 28.82 -4.51
N VAL A 199 22.95 29.23 -3.27
CA VAL A 199 22.40 30.54 -2.96
C VAL A 199 23.46 31.56 -3.43
N PRO A 200 23.12 32.49 -4.35
CA PRO A 200 24.09 33.48 -4.80
C PRO A 200 24.66 34.22 -3.58
N GLU A 201 25.99 34.41 -3.56
CA GLU A 201 26.71 35.09 -2.45
C GLU A 201 26.07 36.45 -2.07
N SER A 202 25.53 37.16 -3.06
CA SER A 202 24.81 38.42 -2.83
C SER A 202 23.58 38.32 -1.90
N TYR A 203 23.02 37.14 -1.68
CA TYR A 203 21.91 36.93 -0.73
C TYR A 203 22.41 36.55 0.66
N LEU A 204 23.65 36.06 0.79
CA LEU A 204 24.28 35.71 2.06
C LEU A 204 24.83 36.94 2.79
N ASP A 205 24.99 38.07 2.08
CA ASP A 205 25.41 39.36 2.66
C ASP A 205 24.32 40.02 3.51
N ASP A 206 23.05 39.57 3.41
CA ASP A 206 21.96 39.99 4.28
C ASP A 206 21.85 39.03 5.48
N GLU A 207 22.30 39.48 6.64
CA GLU A 207 22.30 38.69 7.88
C GLU A 207 20.90 38.16 8.24
N THR A 208 19.84 38.89 7.87
CA THR A 208 18.45 38.49 8.13
C THR A 208 18.02 37.37 7.19
N PHE A 209 18.39 37.46 5.91
CA PHE A 209 18.09 36.45 4.92
C PHE A 209 18.89 35.16 5.20
N ALA A 210 20.18 35.29 5.54
CA ALA A 210 21.02 34.16 5.91
C ALA A 210 20.49 33.41 7.16
N ALA A 211 19.97 34.14 8.15
CA ALA A 211 19.35 33.56 9.33
C ALA A 211 18.04 32.81 8.99
N ILE A 212 17.21 33.36 8.12
CA ILE A 212 15.96 32.72 7.64
C ILE A 212 16.28 31.48 6.83
N LEU A 213 17.28 31.54 5.93
CA LEU A 213 17.72 30.41 5.11
C LEU A 213 18.22 29.26 5.99
N LYS A 214 19.07 29.58 6.97
CA LYS A 214 19.60 28.60 7.94
C LYS A 214 18.52 28.00 8.82
N GLU A 215 17.46 28.71 9.13
CA GLU A 215 16.30 28.18 9.85
C GLU A 215 15.44 27.31 8.93
N ALA A 216 15.22 27.73 7.67
CA ALA A 216 14.48 26.97 6.68
C ALA A 216 15.21 25.66 6.28
N GLU A 217 16.54 25.71 6.19
CA GLU A 217 17.37 24.53 5.91
C GLU A 217 17.23 23.44 6.99
N LYS A 218 16.89 23.80 8.23
CA LYS A 218 16.60 22.81 9.28
C LYS A 218 15.32 21.98 9.00
N TYR A 219 14.47 22.44 8.10
CA TYR A 219 13.19 21.80 7.76
C TYR A 219 13.18 21.25 6.33
N LEU A 220 14.25 21.47 5.55
CA LEU A 220 14.44 20.91 4.21
C LEU A 220 15.29 19.64 4.30
N GLY A 221 14.65 18.50 4.51
CA GLY A 221 15.29 17.19 4.35
C GLY A 221 16.21 16.80 5.47
N PHE A 222 15.64 16.65 6.62
CA PHE A 222 16.33 16.08 7.76
C PHE A 222 16.35 14.57 7.74
N PRO A 223 17.56 14.01 8.06
CA PRO A 223 17.67 12.62 8.44
C PRO A 223 16.98 12.37 9.75
#